data_a4c2422cfd871dc6e28e65fbbbd4c8ca
#
_entry.id   a4c2422cfd871dc6e28e65fbbbd4c8ca
#
_cell.length_a   1.000
_cell.length_b   1.000
_cell.length_c   1.000
_cell.angle_alpha   90.00
_cell.angle_beta   90.00
_cell.angle_gamma   90.00
#
_symmetry.space_group_name_H-M   'P 1'
#
loop_
_entity.id
_entity.type
_entity.pdbx_description
1 polymer ?
#
loop_
_entity_poly.entity_id
_entity_poly.type
_entity_poly.pdbx_seq_one_letter_code
_entity_poly.pdbx_strand_id
1 'polypeptide(L)'
;MRNKIIILLLLLTFSSCSIFKTSQTLTEKKINETATNDKVVSADIYQKFLGDYNLEVIGIPGDYGSLKMKVSRDGDLLKTEYTGESIEAGSSTVIKSTEVEDDILFVEIFVPEYNITGYYELYVEGNEVTGYAFDRFDIVGTKSN
;
A
#
# COMPACT_ATOMS: atom_id res chain seq x y z
N MET A 1 -9.58 -28.34 46.57
CA MET A 1 -10.96 -28.39 46.03
C MET A 1 -10.83 -28.12 44.53
N ARG A 2 -10.63 -29.06 43.77
CA ARG A 2 -11.40 -30.05 42.98
C ARG A 2 -12.71 -29.45 42.49
N ASN A 3 -12.72 -28.97 41.23
CA ASN A 3 -13.88 -29.12 40.38
C ASN A 3 -13.46 -29.52 38.96
N LYS A 4 -13.74 -30.76 38.69
CA LYS A 4 -13.92 -31.42 37.41
C LYS A 4 -15.18 -30.89 36.75
N ILE A 5 -15.31 -31.15 35.46
CA ILE A 5 -16.60 -31.24 34.72
C ILE A 5 -16.47 -30.38 33.43
N ILE A 6 -16.75 -30.78 32.27
CA ILE A 6 -17.24 -31.97 31.55
C ILE A 6 -16.84 -31.78 30.10
N ILE A 7 -16.39 -32.84 29.52
CA ILE A 7 -16.25 -33.06 28.07
C ILE A 7 -17.67 -33.13 27.50
N LEU A 8 -18.01 -32.34 26.51
CA LEU A 8 -19.13 -32.62 25.63
C LEU A 8 -18.68 -32.64 24.18
N LEU A 9 -18.50 -33.85 23.74
CA LEU A 9 -18.25 -34.27 22.38
C LEU A 9 -19.56 -34.09 21.60
N LEU A 10 -19.59 -33.26 20.56
CA LEU A 10 -20.69 -33.23 19.61
C LEU A 10 -20.12 -33.39 18.21
N LEU A 11 -20.06 -34.65 17.79
CA LEU A 11 -19.89 -35.09 16.41
C LEU A 11 -21.17 -34.78 15.66
N LEU A 12 -21.12 -33.89 14.67
CA LEU A 12 -22.14 -33.82 13.64
C LEU A 12 -21.47 -33.93 12.27
N THR A 13 -21.53 -35.14 11.78
CA THR A 13 -21.28 -35.54 10.38
C THR A 13 -22.40 -35.03 9.52
N PHE A 14 -22.12 -34.20 8.53
CA PHE A 14 -22.97 -34.02 7.39
C PHE A 14 -22.22 -34.38 6.10
N SER A 15 -22.42 -35.64 5.72
CA SER A 15 -22.28 -36.11 4.34
C SER A 15 -23.40 -35.50 3.53
N SER A 16 -23.07 -34.84 2.46
CA SER A 16 -23.97 -34.70 1.30
C SER A 16 -23.17 -34.61 0.02
N CYS A 17 -23.00 -35.77 -0.60
CA CYS A 17 -22.75 -35.91 -2.02
C CYS A 17 -23.92 -35.31 -2.80
N SER A 18 -23.67 -34.48 -3.75
CA SER A 18 -24.52 -34.29 -4.91
C SER A 18 -23.66 -34.15 -6.15
N ILE A 19 -23.50 -35.29 -6.79
CA ILE A 19 -23.02 -35.41 -8.16
C ILE A 19 -24.11 -34.87 -9.06
N PHE A 20 -23.87 -33.76 -9.76
CA PHE A 20 -24.69 -33.43 -10.92
C PHE A 20 -23.81 -33.47 -12.17
N LYS A 21 -23.82 -34.63 -12.81
CA LYS A 21 -23.42 -34.77 -14.20
C LYS A 21 -24.57 -34.25 -15.07
N THR A 22 -24.37 -33.19 -15.78
CA THR A 22 -25.13 -32.88 -16.97
C THR A 22 -24.15 -32.59 -18.10
N SER A 23 -24.03 -33.56 -18.97
CA SER A 23 -23.43 -33.37 -20.29
C SER A 23 -24.36 -32.50 -21.13
N GLN A 24 -23.88 -31.38 -21.60
CA GLN A 24 -24.37 -30.78 -22.84
C GLN A 24 -23.21 -30.28 -23.66
N THR A 25 -22.99 -30.99 -24.74
CA THR A 25 -22.23 -30.66 -25.92
C THR A 25 -22.85 -29.46 -26.61
N LEU A 26 -22.00 -28.61 -27.14
CA LEU A 26 -22.14 -27.76 -28.33
C LEU A 26 -21.82 -26.26 -28.05
N THR A 27 -20.81 -25.92 -28.63
CA THR A 27 -20.51 -24.86 -29.58
C THR A 27 -19.23 -24.13 -29.19
N GLU A 28 -18.16 -24.47 -29.91
CA GLU A 28 -17.00 -23.59 -30.08
C GLU A 28 -17.51 -22.23 -30.54
N LYS A 29 -17.43 -21.26 -29.65
CA LYS A 29 -17.34 -19.87 -30.03
C LYS A 29 -16.06 -19.33 -29.41
N LYS A 30 -15.06 -19.25 -30.28
CA LYS A 30 -13.82 -18.54 -30.11
C LYS A 30 -14.07 -17.19 -29.48
N ILE A 31 -13.77 -17.06 -28.20
CA ILE A 31 -13.62 -15.77 -27.54
C ILE A 31 -12.14 -15.64 -27.22
N ASN A 32 -11.42 -15.17 -28.24
CA ASN A 32 -10.24 -14.39 -28.06
C ASN A 32 -10.73 -13.01 -27.62
N GLU A 33 -10.62 -12.73 -26.36
CA GLU A 33 -10.55 -11.36 -25.83
C GLU A 33 -10.65 -11.45 -24.32
N THR A 34 -9.58 -11.19 -23.67
CA THR A 34 -9.48 -10.38 -22.45
C THR A 34 -8.23 -10.79 -21.66
N ALA A 35 -7.08 -10.60 -22.30
CA ALA A 35 -5.81 -10.66 -21.57
C ALA A 35 -4.98 -9.36 -21.72
N THR A 36 -5.64 -8.25 -22.13
CA THR A 36 -4.92 -7.01 -22.45
C THR A 36 -5.40 -5.80 -21.65
N ASN A 37 -6.46 -5.92 -20.84
CA ASN A 37 -6.98 -4.75 -20.13
C ASN A 37 -6.41 -4.57 -18.71
N ASP A 38 -6.01 -5.63 -18.02
CA ASP A 38 -5.49 -5.47 -16.65
C ASP A 38 -4.11 -4.79 -16.62
N LYS A 39 -3.31 -4.97 -17.67
CA LYS A 39 -1.97 -4.37 -17.73
C LYS A 39 -1.97 -2.87 -18.06
N VAL A 40 -3.00 -2.40 -18.77
CA VAL A 40 -3.12 -0.98 -19.15
C VAL A 40 -3.71 -0.18 -18.00
N VAL A 41 -4.66 -0.74 -17.25
CA VAL A 41 -5.27 -0.08 -16.11
C VAL A 41 -4.28 0.10 -14.96
N SER A 42 -3.44 -0.90 -14.69
CA SER A 42 -2.41 -0.78 -13.65
C SER A 42 -1.28 0.20 -14.03
N ALA A 43 -1.01 0.37 -15.34
CA ALA A 43 -0.02 1.34 -15.80
C ALA A 43 -0.47 2.78 -15.57
N ASP A 44 -1.78 3.04 -15.64
CA ASP A 44 -2.36 4.37 -15.49
C ASP A 44 -2.48 4.79 -14.02
N ILE A 45 -2.81 3.84 -13.14
CA ILE A 45 -2.93 4.11 -11.70
C ILE A 45 -1.62 4.62 -11.10
N TYR A 46 -0.48 4.04 -11.47
CA TYR A 46 0.83 4.47 -10.96
C TYR A 46 1.28 5.81 -11.52
N GLN A 47 0.85 6.19 -12.71
CA GLN A 47 1.32 7.40 -13.38
C GLN A 47 1.08 8.67 -12.56
N LYS A 48 -0.03 8.77 -11.85
CA LYS A 48 -0.34 9.94 -11.03
C LYS A 48 0.61 10.11 -9.84
N PHE A 49 1.27 9.03 -9.41
CA PHE A 49 2.18 9.06 -8.26
C PHE A 49 3.65 9.29 -8.63
N LEU A 50 4.01 9.19 -9.91
CA LEU A 50 5.39 9.42 -10.33
C LEU A 50 5.74 10.91 -10.24
N GLY A 51 6.96 11.22 -9.81
CA GLY A 51 7.47 12.59 -9.76
C GLY A 51 8.31 12.91 -8.53
N ASP A 52 8.66 14.18 -8.42
CA ASP A 52 9.42 14.73 -7.32
C ASP A 52 8.48 15.40 -6.29
N TYR A 53 8.61 15.02 -5.04
CA TYR A 53 7.76 15.45 -3.93
C TYR A 53 8.54 16.42 -3.04
N ASN A 54 7.91 17.53 -2.71
CA ASN A 54 8.39 18.48 -1.71
C ASN A 54 7.30 18.63 -0.64
N LEU A 55 7.52 18.02 0.50
CA LEU A 55 6.53 17.84 1.55
C LEU A 55 7.01 18.46 2.85
N GLU A 56 6.04 18.81 3.69
CA GLU A 56 6.24 19.21 5.08
C GLU A 56 5.48 18.27 5.99
N VAL A 57 6.13 17.82 7.05
CA VAL A 57 5.51 17.01 8.12
C VAL A 57 5.27 17.92 9.31
N ILE A 58 4.01 18.06 9.70
CA ILE A 58 3.53 18.99 10.71
C ILE A 58 3.25 18.25 12.02
N GLY A 59 3.56 18.87 13.15
CA GLY A 59 3.26 18.32 14.48
C GLY A 59 4.31 17.37 15.04
N ILE A 60 5.45 17.20 14.35
CA ILE A 60 6.60 16.51 14.94
C ILE A 60 7.29 17.38 16.01
N PRO A 61 8.01 16.77 16.97
CA PRO A 61 8.83 17.52 17.91
C PRO A 61 9.86 18.41 17.18
N GLY A 62 9.71 19.74 17.28
CA GLY A 62 10.53 20.71 16.56
C GLY A 62 9.75 21.53 15.52
N ASP A 63 8.42 21.39 15.50
CA ASP A 63 7.38 22.11 14.76
C ASP A 63 7.09 21.56 13.35
N TYR A 64 8.05 21.39 12.47
CA TYR A 64 7.85 20.80 11.13
C TYR A 64 9.15 20.22 10.58
N GLY A 65 9.00 19.24 9.70
CA GLY A 65 10.12 18.65 8.98
C GLY A 65 9.92 18.76 7.47
N SER A 66 10.98 19.13 6.75
CA SER A 66 10.98 19.11 5.29
C SER A 66 11.34 17.71 4.80
N LEU A 67 10.57 17.19 3.84
CA LEU A 67 10.74 15.89 3.24
C LEU A 67 10.78 16.02 1.72
N LYS A 68 11.90 15.67 1.11
CA LYS A 68 12.04 15.64 -0.35
C LYS A 68 12.28 14.21 -0.81
N MET A 69 11.46 13.74 -1.71
CA MET A 69 11.59 12.40 -2.24
C MET A 69 11.16 12.34 -3.70
N LYS A 70 11.62 11.30 -4.39
CA LYS A 70 11.23 10.99 -5.75
C LYS A 70 10.58 9.63 -5.80
N VAL A 71 9.43 9.56 -6.45
CA VAL A 71 8.75 8.31 -6.79
C VAL A 71 8.96 8.03 -8.26
N SER A 72 9.52 6.87 -8.55
CA SER A 72 9.85 6.41 -9.89
C SER A 72 9.36 4.97 -10.10
N ARG A 73 9.44 4.50 -11.35
CA ARG A 73 9.21 3.09 -11.68
C ARG A 73 10.51 2.31 -11.73
N ASP A 74 10.45 1.10 -11.18
CA ASP A 74 11.45 0.07 -11.35
C ASP A 74 10.75 -1.21 -11.85
N GLY A 75 10.67 -1.34 -13.17
CA GLY A 75 9.85 -2.38 -13.80
C GLY A 75 8.36 -2.20 -13.56
N ASP A 76 7.74 -3.19 -12.92
CA ASP A 76 6.32 -3.18 -12.54
C ASP A 76 6.10 -2.64 -11.10
N LEU A 77 7.16 -2.26 -10.39
CA LEU A 77 7.11 -1.75 -9.01
C LEU A 77 7.30 -0.23 -8.96
N LEU A 78 6.84 0.37 -7.88
CA LEU A 78 7.22 1.72 -7.51
C LEU A 78 8.46 1.70 -6.61
N LYS A 79 9.29 2.72 -6.78
CA LYS A 79 10.47 2.96 -5.98
C LYS A 79 10.45 4.40 -5.51
N THR A 80 10.64 4.60 -4.21
CA THR A 80 10.81 5.91 -3.61
C THR A 80 12.24 6.08 -3.10
N GLU A 81 12.81 7.24 -3.33
CA GLU A 81 14.14 7.63 -2.85
C GLU A 81 14.09 9.04 -2.27
N TYR A 82 14.82 9.29 -1.19
CA TYR A 82 15.02 10.66 -0.71
C TYR A 82 15.94 11.44 -1.65
N THR A 83 15.56 12.67 -1.98
CA THR A 83 16.28 13.51 -2.96
C THR A 83 16.93 14.76 -2.35
N GLY A 84 16.85 14.96 -1.05
CA GLY A 84 17.42 16.10 -0.34
C GLY A 84 17.93 15.71 1.02
N GLU A 85 18.54 16.68 1.73
CA GLU A 85 18.79 16.51 3.16
C GLU A 85 17.44 16.39 3.86
N SER A 86 17.06 15.15 4.16
CA SER A 86 15.83 14.84 4.84
C SER A 86 16.00 15.14 6.32
N ILE A 87 15.11 15.99 6.80
CA ILE A 87 14.83 16.24 8.22
C ILE A 87 16.10 16.45 9.07
N GLU A 88 16.30 17.65 9.53
CA GLU A 88 17.34 18.02 10.52
C GLU A 88 17.22 17.28 11.88
N ALA A 89 16.45 16.24 11.96
CA ALA A 89 16.21 15.45 13.17
C ALA A 89 17.14 14.24 13.33
N GLY A 90 18.33 14.26 12.75
CA GLY A 90 19.38 13.26 13.05
C GLY A 90 19.06 11.81 12.72
N SER A 91 17.90 11.51 12.17
CA SER A 91 17.47 10.16 11.91
C SER A 91 17.78 9.72 10.48
N SER A 92 18.53 8.65 10.36
CA SER A 92 18.74 7.95 9.08
C SER A 92 17.52 7.13 8.71
N THR A 93 16.40 7.80 8.36
CA THR A 93 15.19 7.11 7.91
C THR A 93 15.45 6.32 6.63
N VAL A 94 15.04 5.06 6.61
CA VAL A 94 15.23 4.13 5.50
C VAL A 94 13.87 3.81 4.88
N ILE A 95 13.74 4.01 3.57
CA ILE A 95 12.57 3.56 2.81
C ILE A 95 12.67 2.05 2.60
N LYS A 96 11.62 1.32 2.92
CA LYS A 96 11.53 -0.14 2.82
C LYS A 96 10.77 -0.58 1.59
N SER A 97 9.59 -0.04 1.38
CA SER A 97 8.73 -0.36 0.24
C SER A 97 7.92 0.85 -0.21
N THR A 98 7.34 0.76 -1.41
CA THR A 98 6.44 1.75 -1.97
C THR A 98 5.33 1.01 -2.69
N GLU A 99 4.09 1.23 -2.26
CA GLU A 99 2.91 0.52 -2.75
C GLU A 99 1.76 1.50 -2.98
N VAL A 100 0.82 1.13 -3.83
CA VAL A 100 -0.43 1.87 -4.03
C VAL A 100 -1.58 0.94 -3.74
N GLU A 101 -2.41 1.32 -2.80
CA GLU A 101 -3.64 0.64 -2.43
C GLU A 101 -4.77 1.68 -2.33
N ASP A 102 -5.94 1.37 -2.89
CA ASP A 102 -7.13 2.24 -2.86
C ASP A 102 -6.87 3.70 -3.26
N ASP A 103 -6.00 3.90 -4.27
CA ASP A 103 -5.64 5.23 -4.78
C ASP A 103 -4.80 6.08 -3.81
N ILE A 104 -4.19 5.47 -2.82
CA ILE A 104 -3.29 6.05 -1.83
C ILE A 104 -1.88 5.51 -2.05
N LEU A 105 -0.88 6.38 -1.99
CA LEU A 105 0.53 5.98 -2.03
C LEU A 105 1.03 5.73 -0.61
N PHE A 106 1.40 4.50 -0.33
CA PHE A 106 2.04 4.08 0.91
C PHE A 106 3.55 3.96 0.72
N VAL A 107 4.29 4.66 1.54
CA VAL A 107 5.76 4.54 1.60
C VAL A 107 6.13 4.01 2.98
N GLU A 108 6.52 2.75 3.05
CA GLU A 108 7.00 2.15 4.29
C GLU A 108 8.39 2.67 4.63
N ILE A 109 8.55 3.13 5.85
CA ILE A 109 9.79 3.68 6.36
C ILE A 109 10.20 3.01 7.67
N PHE A 110 11.50 2.92 7.89
CA PHE A 110 12.09 2.51 9.14
C PHE A 110 12.97 3.62 9.70
N VAL A 111 12.80 3.95 10.96
CA VAL A 111 13.60 4.94 11.69
C VAL A 111 14.50 4.20 12.69
N PRO A 112 15.78 3.97 12.35
CA PRO A 112 16.68 3.15 13.15
C PRO A 112 16.91 3.68 14.56
N GLU A 113 16.95 4.99 14.71
CA GLU A 113 17.18 5.67 15.99
C GLU A 113 16.14 5.28 17.05
N TYR A 114 14.89 5.12 16.65
CA TYR A 114 13.78 4.74 17.52
C TYR A 114 13.39 3.28 17.38
N ASN A 115 14.00 2.55 16.43
CA ASN A 115 13.64 1.17 16.07
C ASN A 115 12.14 1.01 15.78
N ILE A 116 11.57 1.96 15.03
CA ILE A 116 10.17 1.96 14.64
C ILE A 116 10.02 1.88 13.12
N THR A 117 8.97 1.17 12.69
CA THR A 117 8.49 1.14 11.31
C THR A 117 7.15 1.86 11.25
N GLY A 118 6.92 2.58 10.18
CA GLY A 118 5.64 3.25 9.91
C GLY A 118 5.50 3.59 8.43
N TYR A 119 4.49 4.36 8.10
CA TYR A 119 4.17 4.72 6.73
C TYR A 119 4.06 6.23 6.56
N TYR A 120 4.39 6.70 5.35
CA TYR A 120 3.79 7.90 4.79
C TYR A 120 2.60 7.44 3.96
N GLU A 121 1.41 7.92 4.30
CA GLU A 121 0.19 7.75 3.53
C GLU A 121 -0.06 9.03 2.76
N LEU A 122 -0.01 8.98 1.43
CA LEU A 122 -0.05 10.17 0.60
C LEU A 122 -1.20 10.14 -0.38
N TYR A 123 -2.02 11.17 -0.32
CA TYR A 123 -3.13 11.46 -1.21
C TYR A 123 -2.67 12.49 -2.23
N VAL A 124 -2.73 12.14 -3.51
CA VAL A 124 -2.25 13.01 -4.61
C VAL A 124 -3.43 13.48 -5.44
N GLU A 125 -3.66 14.78 -5.47
CA GLU A 125 -4.67 15.43 -6.30
C GLU A 125 -3.99 16.47 -7.21
N GLY A 126 -3.77 16.09 -8.48
CA GLY A 126 -2.98 16.91 -9.40
C GLY A 126 -1.53 17.07 -8.89
N ASN A 127 -1.17 18.30 -8.53
CA ASN A 127 0.14 18.62 -7.95
C ASN A 127 0.09 18.80 -6.43
N GLU A 128 -1.08 18.77 -5.83
CA GLU A 128 -1.24 18.88 -4.38
C GLU A 128 -1.08 17.51 -3.73
N VAL A 129 -0.42 17.49 -2.59
CA VAL A 129 -0.20 16.28 -1.81
C VAL A 129 -0.56 16.57 -0.36
N THR A 130 -1.42 15.71 0.18
CA THR A 130 -1.74 15.67 1.61
C THR A 130 -1.53 14.26 2.14
N GLY A 131 -1.52 14.07 3.44
CA GLY A 131 -1.36 12.74 3.99
C GLY A 131 -0.97 12.74 5.46
N TYR A 132 -0.46 11.58 5.87
CA TYR A 132 -0.05 11.35 7.25
C TYR A 132 1.28 10.62 7.33
N ALA A 133 2.06 10.94 8.36
CA ALA A 133 3.22 10.16 8.78
C ALA A 133 2.90 9.44 10.09
N PHE A 134 3.09 8.12 10.13
CA PHE A 134 2.81 7.28 11.32
C PHE A 134 1.38 7.42 11.86
N ASP A 135 0.38 7.59 10.99
CA ASP A 135 -1.04 7.83 11.34
C ASP A 135 -1.26 8.98 12.33
N ARG A 136 -0.29 9.88 12.46
CA ARG A 136 -0.28 10.88 13.54
C ARG A 136 0.08 12.28 13.12
N PHE A 137 1.02 12.43 12.22
CA PHE A 137 1.56 13.72 11.83
C PHE A 137 1.06 14.09 10.44
N ASP A 138 0.48 15.26 10.30
CA ASP A 138 -0.02 15.71 9.00
C ASP A 138 1.11 15.93 8.01
N ILE A 139 0.88 15.54 6.76
CA ILE A 139 1.75 15.82 5.63
C ILE A 139 1.01 16.74 4.67
N VAL A 140 1.69 17.81 4.24
CA VAL A 140 1.22 18.70 3.18
C VAL A 140 2.37 19.03 2.22
N GLY A 141 2.05 19.28 0.96
CA GLY A 141 3.08 19.71 0.02
C GLY A 141 2.67 19.58 -1.43
N THR A 142 3.66 19.45 -2.29
CA THR A 142 3.46 19.42 -3.73
C THR A 142 4.27 18.34 -4.41
N LYS A 143 3.75 17.89 -5.56
CA LYS A 143 4.41 17.00 -6.50
C LYS A 143 4.64 17.72 -7.83
N SER A 144 5.82 17.50 -8.42
CA SER A 144 6.14 17.89 -9.80
C SER A 144 6.57 16.68 -10.63
N ASN A 145 6.34 16.75 -11.92
CA ASN A 145 6.70 15.67 -12.87
C ASN A 145 8.10 15.92 -13.44
#